data_453c58c3cb708ab4b9d00d39adeda57e
#
_entry.id   453c58c3cb708ab4b9d00d39adeda57e
#
_cell.length_a   1.000
_cell.length_b   1.000
_cell.length_c   1.000
_cell.angle_alpha   90.00
_cell.angle_beta   90.00
_cell.angle_gamma   90.00
#
_symmetry.space_group_name_H-M   'P 1'
#
loop_
_entity.id
_entity.type
_entity.pdbx_description
1 polymer ?
#
loop_
_entity_poly.entity_id
_entity_poly.type
_entity_poly.pdbx_seq_one_letter_code
_entity_poly.pdbx_strand_id
1 'polypeptide(L)'
;MRYDIAVIGTGPAGLSAAINAKNRNRNIIIFGKKNLSDKIISAHEINNYLGLYGMTGMEAAEAFKNHIDRMGIEITEENVISVYPMDDYFSILSSDGMYESSTVILA
;
A
#
# COMPACT_ATOMS: atom_id res chain seq x y z
N MET A 1 -16.24 -4.17 10.35
CA MET A 1 -15.44 -5.27 9.77
C MET A 1 -14.00 -5.18 10.24
N ARG A 2 -13.40 -6.31 10.53
CA ARG A 2 -11.97 -6.36 10.89
C ARG A 2 -11.18 -6.94 9.72
N TYR A 3 -10.18 -6.19 9.27
CA TYR A 3 -9.26 -6.66 8.23
C TYR A 3 -8.21 -7.59 8.83
N ASP A 4 -7.67 -8.46 8.02
CA ASP A 4 -6.54 -9.30 8.44
C ASP A 4 -5.27 -8.48 8.52
N ILE A 5 -5.03 -7.64 7.51
CA ILE A 5 -3.83 -6.83 7.40
C ILE A 5 -4.20 -5.41 6.93
N ALA A 6 -3.73 -4.42 7.64
CA ALA A 6 -3.75 -3.04 7.19
C ALA A 6 -2.34 -2.63 6.77
N VAL A 7 -2.20 -2.16 5.54
CA VAL A 7 -0.93 -1.68 5.01
C VAL A 7 -0.97 -0.17 4.95
N ILE A 8 0.00 0.48 5.57
CA ILE A 8 0.09 1.94 5.59
C ILE A 8 1.26 2.36 4.72
N GLY A 9 0.95 2.91 3.56
CA GLY A 9 1.92 3.35 2.56
C GLY A 9 1.71 2.67 1.21
N THR A 10 1.82 3.45 0.14
CA THR A 10 1.63 3.00 -1.24
C THR A 10 2.91 3.13 -2.08
N GLY A 11 4.06 3.09 -1.44
CA GLY A 11 5.32 2.87 -2.12
C GLY A 11 5.48 1.41 -2.54
N PRO A 12 6.61 1.04 -3.16
CA PRO A 12 6.82 -0.33 -3.64
C PRO A 12 6.69 -1.39 -2.56
N ALA A 13 7.18 -1.11 -1.35
CA ALA A 13 7.12 -2.04 -0.23
C ALA A 13 5.67 -2.33 0.19
N GLY A 14 4.85 -1.28 0.33
CA GLY A 14 3.45 -1.41 0.72
C GLY A 14 2.62 -2.11 -0.34
N LEU A 15 2.84 -1.77 -1.61
CA LEU A 15 2.14 -2.41 -2.72
C LEU A 15 2.53 -3.89 -2.83
N SER A 16 3.81 -4.21 -2.65
CA SER A 16 4.29 -5.59 -2.65
C SER A 16 3.68 -6.40 -1.52
N ALA A 17 3.59 -5.82 -0.32
CA ALA A 17 2.94 -6.46 0.81
C ALA A 17 1.46 -6.75 0.52
N ALA A 18 0.75 -5.78 -0.06
CA ALA A 18 -0.65 -5.93 -0.42
C ALA A 18 -0.86 -7.03 -1.46
N ILE A 19 -0.01 -7.09 -2.48
CA ILE A 19 -0.06 -8.13 -3.51
C ILE A 19 0.12 -9.52 -2.89
N ASN A 20 1.10 -9.68 -2.03
CA ASN A 20 1.37 -10.96 -1.38
C ASN A 20 0.24 -11.39 -0.43
N ALA A 21 -0.33 -10.45 0.30
CA ALA A 21 -1.47 -10.72 1.16
C ALA A 21 -2.70 -11.13 0.34
N LYS A 22 -2.95 -10.45 -0.75
CA LYS A 22 -4.07 -10.78 -1.66
C LYS A 22 -3.92 -12.18 -2.24
N ASN A 23 -2.71 -12.56 -2.64
CA ASN A 23 -2.42 -13.90 -3.16
C ASN A 23 -2.68 -14.99 -2.12
N ARG A 24 -2.61 -14.66 -0.83
CA ARG A 24 -2.90 -15.58 0.26
C ARG A 24 -4.35 -15.48 0.75
N ASN A 25 -5.21 -14.84 -0.02
CA ASN A 25 -6.62 -14.68 0.29
C ASN A 25 -6.89 -13.97 1.61
N ARG A 26 -6.00 -13.05 1.99
CA ARG A 26 -6.22 -12.24 3.19
C ARG A 26 -7.09 -11.03 2.86
N ASN A 27 -7.93 -10.65 3.82
CA ASN A 27 -8.73 -9.44 3.71
C ASN A 27 -7.87 -8.25 4.11
N ILE A 28 -7.59 -7.36 3.16
CA ILE A 28 -6.64 -6.26 3.35
C ILE A 28 -7.30 -4.91 3.15
N ILE A 29 -6.73 -3.90 3.82
CA ILE A 29 -6.95 -2.50 3.51
C ILE A 29 -5.57 -1.87 3.34
N ILE A 30 -5.41 -1.03 2.32
CA ILE A 30 -4.17 -0.30 2.09
C ILE A 30 -4.46 1.20 2.02
N PHE A 31 -3.73 1.96 2.83
CA PHE A 31 -3.87 3.41 2.91
C PHE A 31 -2.70 4.10 2.21
N GLY A 32 -3.02 5.10 1.43
CA GLY A 32 -2.01 5.92 0.77
C GLY A 32 -2.56 6.68 -0.41
N LYS A 33 -1.67 7.21 -1.23
CA LYS A 33 -2.05 7.96 -2.43
C LYS A 33 -2.34 7.00 -3.58
N LYS A 34 -3.43 7.23 -4.29
CA LYS A 34 -3.78 6.45 -5.50
C LYS A 34 -2.78 6.67 -6.63
N ASN A 35 -2.16 7.83 -6.67
CA ASN A 35 -1.11 8.14 -7.65
C ASN A 35 0.26 7.60 -7.23
N LEU A 36 0.31 6.78 -6.19
CA LEU A 36 1.49 6.12 -5.67
C LEU A 36 2.51 7.10 -5.06
N SER A 37 3.76 6.67 -4.94
CA SER A 37 4.78 7.45 -4.27
C SER A 37 5.33 8.57 -5.15
N ASP A 38 5.34 9.80 -4.63
CA ASP A 38 5.96 10.93 -5.32
C ASP A 38 7.45 10.69 -5.57
N LYS A 39 8.11 9.95 -4.69
CA LYS A 39 9.53 9.61 -4.85
C LYS A 39 9.78 8.75 -6.08
N ILE A 40 8.86 7.85 -6.40
CA ILE A 40 8.96 7.02 -7.61
C ILE A 40 8.67 7.86 -8.83
N ILE A 41 7.58 8.62 -8.81
CA ILE A 41 7.17 9.44 -9.96
C ILE A 41 8.23 10.46 -10.34
N SER A 42 8.94 11.04 -9.36
CA SER A 42 9.96 12.05 -9.60
C SER A 42 11.33 11.50 -10.02
N ALA A 43 11.54 10.19 -9.95
CA ALA A 43 12.78 9.58 -10.36
C ALA A 43 12.96 9.69 -11.88
N HIS A 44 14.13 10.21 -12.32
CA HIS A 44 14.42 10.32 -13.76
C HIS A 44 14.72 8.96 -14.37
N GLU A 45 15.51 8.15 -13.68
CA GLU A 45 15.89 6.82 -14.14
C GLU A 45 16.10 5.94 -12.92
N ILE A 46 15.58 4.71 -13.00
CA ILE A 46 15.68 3.74 -11.91
C ILE A 46 16.75 2.72 -12.28
N ASN A 47 17.82 2.66 -11.47
CA ASN A 47 18.95 1.78 -11.71
C ASN A 47 19.17 0.75 -10.60
N ASN A 48 18.52 0.92 -9.47
CA ASN A 48 18.78 0.14 -8.26
C ASN A 48 17.56 -0.62 -7.76
N TYR A 49 16.58 -0.83 -8.64
CA TYR A 49 15.40 -1.64 -8.31
C TYR A 49 15.38 -2.86 -9.22
N LEU A 50 15.45 -4.03 -8.64
CA LEU A 50 15.49 -5.29 -9.41
C LEU A 50 14.29 -5.38 -10.36
N GLY A 51 14.60 -5.59 -11.65
CA GLY A 51 13.58 -5.70 -12.68
C GLY A 51 13.16 -4.39 -13.34
N LEU A 52 13.61 -3.24 -12.84
CA LEU A 52 13.21 -1.92 -13.34
C LEU A 52 14.36 -1.11 -13.93
N TYR A 53 15.48 -1.75 -14.24
CA TYR A 53 16.67 -1.04 -14.75
C TYR A 53 16.33 -0.20 -16.00
N GLY A 54 16.69 1.06 -15.95
CA GLY A 54 16.50 1.99 -17.07
C GLY A 54 15.09 2.55 -17.21
N MET A 55 14.13 2.13 -16.39
CA MET A 55 12.78 2.71 -16.43
C MET A 55 12.77 4.11 -15.81
N THR A 56 11.93 4.98 -16.35
CA THR A 56 11.63 6.25 -15.69
C THR A 56 10.72 5.99 -14.48
N GLY A 57 10.69 6.96 -13.56
CA GLY A 57 9.78 6.86 -12.41
C GLY A 57 8.32 6.74 -12.82
N MET A 58 7.91 7.47 -13.86
CA MET A 58 6.54 7.40 -14.38
C MET A 58 6.22 6.04 -14.98
N GLU A 59 7.14 5.45 -15.72
CA GLU A 59 6.97 4.11 -16.28
C GLU A 59 6.82 3.06 -15.17
N ALA A 60 7.62 3.16 -14.12
CA ALA A 60 7.55 2.27 -12.98
C ALA A 60 6.22 2.43 -12.23
N ALA A 61 5.79 3.67 -11.99
CA ALA A 61 4.52 3.95 -11.32
C ALA A 61 3.34 3.38 -12.12
N GLU A 62 3.35 3.51 -13.44
CA GLU A 62 2.33 2.96 -14.31
C GLU A 62 2.31 1.43 -14.26
N ALA A 63 3.48 0.80 -14.27
CA ALA A 63 3.58 -0.65 -14.15
C ALA A 63 3.03 -1.16 -12.81
N PHE A 64 3.33 -0.47 -11.73
CA PHE A 64 2.81 -0.82 -10.40
C PHE A 64 1.29 -0.65 -10.32
N LYS A 65 0.79 0.46 -10.85
CA LYS A 65 -0.65 0.71 -10.87
C LYS A 65 -1.40 -0.34 -11.68
N ASN A 66 -0.90 -0.69 -12.84
CA ASN A 66 -1.48 -1.74 -13.65
C ASN A 66 -1.51 -3.08 -12.93
N HIS A 67 -0.45 -3.40 -12.19
CA HIS A 67 -0.37 -4.64 -11.43
C HIS A 67 -1.45 -4.71 -10.35
N ILE A 68 -1.56 -3.68 -9.52
CA ILE A 68 -2.56 -3.67 -8.44
C ILE A 68 -4.00 -3.62 -8.98
N ASP A 69 -4.23 -2.90 -10.07
CA ASP A 69 -5.55 -2.85 -10.71
C ASP A 69 -5.97 -4.23 -11.22
N ARG A 70 -5.05 -4.95 -11.83
CA ARG A 70 -5.33 -6.31 -12.33
C ARG A 70 -5.62 -7.31 -11.22
N MET A 71 -5.10 -7.08 -10.03
CA MET A 71 -5.37 -7.92 -8.87
C MET A 71 -6.61 -7.49 -8.09
N GLY A 72 -7.28 -6.43 -8.51
CA GLY A 72 -8.45 -5.91 -7.83
C GLY A 72 -8.14 -5.29 -6.47
N ILE A 73 -6.93 -4.77 -6.30
CA ILE A 73 -6.53 -4.09 -5.06
C ILE A 73 -6.93 -2.62 -5.17
N GLU A 74 -7.76 -2.17 -4.23
CA GLU A 74 -8.17 -0.77 -4.15
C GLU A 74 -7.38 -0.06 -3.04
N ILE A 75 -6.89 1.14 -3.35
CA ILE A 75 -6.21 1.98 -2.39
C ILE A 75 -7.24 2.86 -1.70
N THR A 76 -7.25 2.83 -0.37
CA THR A 76 -8.03 3.75 0.45
C THR A 76 -7.23 5.04 0.59
N GLU A 77 -7.67 6.08 -0.13
CA GLU A 77 -6.94 7.35 -0.15
C GLU A 77 -7.31 8.22 1.05
N GLU A 78 -6.83 7.81 2.21
CA GLU A 78 -7.03 8.50 3.48
C GLU A 78 -5.70 8.57 4.23
N ASN A 79 -5.51 9.64 4.97
CA ASN A 79 -4.35 9.79 5.82
C ASN A 79 -4.56 9.06 7.13
N VAL A 80 -3.65 8.17 7.48
CA VAL A 80 -3.65 7.54 8.80
C VAL A 80 -3.05 8.52 9.80
N ILE A 81 -3.82 8.80 10.85
CA ILE A 81 -3.43 9.75 11.91
C ILE A 81 -2.77 9.01 13.05
N SER A 82 -3.36 7.90 13.49
CA SER A 82 -2.88 7.14 14.63
C SER A 82 -3.24 5.67 14.52
N VAL A 83 -2.43 4.83 15.11
CA VAL A 83 -2.65 3.40 15.24
C VAL A 83 -2.62 3.06 16.73
N TYR A 84 -3.69 2.49 17.24
CA TYR A 84 -3.81 2.14 18.65
C TYR A 84 -3.79 0.63 18.82
N PRO A 85 -2.81 0.08 19.56
CA PRO A 85 -2.83 -1.34 19.88
C PRO A 85 -3.96 -1.61 20.89
N MET A 86 -4.77 -2.59 20.56
CA MET A 86 -5.84 -3.10 21.43
C MET A 86 -5.43 -4.50 21.92
N ASP A 87 -6.33 -5.26 22.52
CA ASP A 87 -5.95 -6.55 23.09
C ASP A 87 -5.51 -7.54 22.02
N ASP A 88 -6.29 -7.71 20.96
CA ASP A 88 -6.03 -8.69 19.91
C ASP A 88 -6.14 -8.12 18.51
N TYR A 89 -6.17 -6.80 18.39
CA TYR A 89 -6.25 -6.10 17.11
C TYR A 89 -5.67 -4.69 17.23
N PHE A 90 -5.64 -3.98 16.11
CA PHE A 90 -5.26 -2.56 16.05
C PHE A 90 -6.44 -1.73 15.58
N SER A 91 -6.65 -0.59 16.23
CA SER A 91 -7.61 0.41 15.79
C SER A 91 -6.85 1.49 15.04
N ILE A 92 -7.30 1.80 13.83
CA ILE A 92 -6.62 2.75 12.94
C ILE A 92 -7.52 3.95 12.74
N LEU A 93 -7.06 5.11 13.19
CA LEU A 93 -7.73 6.38 12.97
C LEU A 93 -7.21 7.01 11.70
N SER A 94 -8.11 7.24 10.76
CA SER A 94 -7.78 7.98 9.53
C SER A 94 -8.51 9.31 9.49
N SER A 95 -8.22 10.08 8.44
CA SER A 95 -8.91 11.37 8.21
C SER A 95 -10.42 11.24 8.05
N ASP A 96 -10.91 10.08 7.61
CA ASP A 96 -12.33 9.89 7.29
C ASP A 96 -13.03 8.86 8.18
N GLY A 97 -12.32 8.19 9.08
CA GLY A 97 -12.97 7.21 9.95
C GLY A 97 -12.02 6.35 10.76
N MET A 98 -12.61 5.32 11.36
CA MET A 98 -11.90 4.33 12.18
C MET A 98 -11.99 2.97 11.52
N TYR A 99 -10.88 2.24 11.56
CA TYR A 99 -10.79 0.89 10.99
C TYR A 99 -10.17 -0.05 12.02
N GLU A 100 -10.47 -1.34 11.88
CA GLU A 100 -9.87 -2.38 12.73
C GLU A 100 -9.11 -3.37 11.87
N SER A 101 -7.95 -3.80 12.33
CA SER A 101 -7.13 -4.81 11.67
C SER A 101 -6.42 -5.68 12.67
N SER A 102 -6.32 -6.97 12.37
CA SER A 102 -5.59 -7.91 13.22
C SER A 102 -4.09 -7.61 13.25
N THR A 103 -3.54 -7.13 12.14
CA THR A 103 -2.13 -6.78 12.00
C THR A 103 -1.97 -5.49 11.19
N VAL A 104 -0.82 -4.84 11.35
CA VAL A 104 -0.50 -3.61 10.63
C VAL A 104 0.92 -3.70 10.08
N ILE A 105 1.08 -3.30 8.81
CA ILE A 105 2.38 -3.15 8.17
C ILE A 105 2.61 -1.67 7.92
N LEU A 106 3.68 -1.13 8.48
CA LEU A 106 4.13 0.24 8.22
C LEU A 106 5.16 0.19 7.09
N ALA A 107 4.81 0.75 5.95
CA ALA A 107 5.63 0.66 4.76
C ALA A 107 6.10 2.02 4.23
#